data_ea9722ba2be74d9372f566bc9510d991
#
_entry.id   ea9722ba2be74d9372f566bc9510d991
#
_cell.length_a   1.000
_cell.length_b   1.000
_cell.length_c   1.000
_cell.angle_alpha   90.00
_cell.angle_beta   90.00
_cell.angle_gamma   90.00
#
_symmetry.space_group_name_H-M   'P 1'
#
loop_
_entity.id
_entity.type
_entity.pdbx_description
1 polymer ?
#
loop_
_entity_poly.entity_id
_entity_poly.type
_entity_poly.pdbx_seq_one_letter_code
_entity_poly.pdbx_strand_id
1 'polypeptide(L)' 'PSRITLRYLDRFDVVLKKDDDFDYRLSYLAAVIGRLDGSDQGTIQWDKDGKARFIPG' A
#
# COMPACT_ATOMS: atom_id res chain seq x y z
N PRO A 1 -15.54 10.67 -0.06
CA PRO A 1 -14.10 10.70 0.18
C PRO A 1 -13.33 10.20 -1.02
N SER A 2 -12.18 10.79 -1.23
CA SER A 2 -11.34 10.47 -2.38
C SER A 2 -10.33 9.36 -2.09
N ARG A 3 -10.30 8.85 -0.86
CA ARG A 3 -9.37 7.81 -0.46
C ARG A 3 -10.09 6.53 -0.08
N ILE A 4 -9.44 5.41 -0.40
CA ILE A 4 -9.93 4.09 -0.05
C ILE A 4 -8.82 3.42 0.75
N THR A 5 -9.15 2.92 1.94
CA THR A 5 -8.18 2.17 2.76
C THR A 5 -8.55 0.71 2.71
N LEU A 6 -7.58 -0.11 2.36
CA LEU A 6 -7.74 -1.55 2.17
C LEU A 6 -6.84 -2.30 3.14
N ARG A 7 -7.40 -3.24 3.88
CA ARG A 7 -6.60 -4.08 4.77
C ARG A 7 -6.05 -5.26 3.96
N TYR A 8 -4.72 -5.39 3.94
CA TYR A 8 -4.05 -6.38 3.12
C TYR A 8 -3.23 -7.32 4.01
N LEU A 9 -3.44 -8.61 3.86
CA LEU A 9 -2.76 -9.69 4.60
C LEU A 9 -2.90 -9.54 6.12
N ASP A 10 -3.88 -8.78 6.57
CA ASP A 10 -4.10 -8.50 8.00
C ASP A 10 -2.90 -7.82 8.66
N ARG A 11 -2.03 -7.22 7.85
CA ARG A 11 -0.80 -6.57 8.32
C ARG A 11 -0.69 -5.12 7.87
N PHE A 12 -1.28 -4.78 6.74
CA PHE A 12 -1.05 -3.47 6.13
C PHE A 12 -2.36 -2.75 5.84
N ASP A 13 -2.38 -1.46 6.15
CA ASP A 13 -3.43 -0.57 5.68
C ASP A 13 -2.91 0.08 4.40
N VAL A 14 -3.53 -0.25 3.27
CA VAL A 14 -3.12 0.25 1.97
C VAL A 14 -4.03 1.40 1.58
N VAL A 15 -3.47 2.58 1.41
CA VAL A 15 -4.23 3.79 1.11
C VAL A 15 -4.17 4.04 -0.39
N LEU A 16 -5.35 4.00 -1.02
CA LEU A 16 -5.49 4.20 -2.47
C LEU A 16 -6.41 5.39 -2.71
N LYS A 17 -6.28 5.99 -3.87
CA LYS A 17 -7.20 7.03 -4.31
C LYS A 17 -8.30 6.43 -5.15
N LYS A 18 -9.46 7.09 -5.18
CA LYS A 18 -10.62 6.58 -5.89
C LYS A 18 -10.35 6.33 -7.37
N ASP A 19 -9.50 7.14 -7.98
CA ASP A 19 -9.20 7.06 -9.42
C ASP A 19 -7.88 6.36 -9.73
N ASP A 20 -7.28 5.70 -8.73
CA ASP A 20 -6.05 4.93 -8.96
C ASP A 20 -6.31 3.71 -9.83
N ASP A 21 -5.28 3.30 -10.58
CA ASP A 21 -5.27 2.02 -11.27
C ASP A 21 -4.99 0.94 -10.22
N PHE A 22 -6.04 0.32 -9.73
CA PHE A 22 -5.93 -0.65 -8.64
C PHE A 22 -5.08 -1.86 -9.04
N ASP A 23 -5.23 -2.36 -10.25
CA ASP A 23 -4.45 -3.51 -10.70
C ASP A 23 -2.96 -3.22 -10.65
N TYR A 24 -2.57 -2.05 -11.14
CA TYR A 24 -1.19 -1.63 -11.11
C TYR A 24 -0.69 -1.47 -9.68
N ARG A 25 -1.47 -0.80 -8.83
CA ARG A 25 -1.09 -0.55 -7.45
C ARG A 25 -0.96 -1.85 -6.66
N LEU A 26 -1.87 -2.79 -6.85
CA LEU A 26 -1.83 -4.06 -6.14
C LEU A 26 -0.67 -4.92 -6.59
N SER A 27 -0.33 -4.89 -7.88
CA SER A 27 0.86 -5.59 -8.38
C SER A 27 2.13 -5.01 -7.78
N TYR A 28 2.21 -3.68 -7.71
CA TYR A 28 3.34 -3.00 -7.10
C TYR A 28 3.44 -3.33 -5.60
N LEU A 29 2.29 -3.39 -4.95
CA LEU A 29 2.20 -3.71 -3.53
C LEU A 29 2.84 -5.07 -3.21
N ALA A 30 2.57 -6.08 -4.01
CA ALA A 30 3.15 -7.40 -3.80
C ALA A 30 4.68 -7.34 -3.83
N ALA A 31 5.24 -6.56 -4.75
CA ALA A 31 6.70 -6.40 -4.85
C ALA A 31 7.27 -5.65 -3.64
N VAL A 32 6.56 -4.63 -3.16
CA VAL A 32 6.99 -3.88 -1.98
C VAL A 32 7.00 -4.76 -0.75
N ILE A 33 5.92 -5.51 -0.54
CA ILE A 33 5.78 -6.37 0.63
C ILE A 33 6.83 -7.47 0.62
N GLY A 34 7.19 -7.95 -0.54
CA GLY A 34 8.22 -8.99 -0.67
C GLY A 34 9.60 -8.55 -0.17
N ARG A 35 9.82 -7.24 -0.01
CA ARG A 35 11.06 -6.69 0.51
C ARG A 35 11.02 -6.43 2.02
N LEU A 36 9.86 -6.58 2.63
CA LEU A 36 9.68 -6.35 4.05
C LEU A 36 9.81 -7.65 4.82
N ASP A 37 10.10 -7.54 6.12
CA ASP A 37 10.11 -8.71 6.99
C ASP A 37 8.71 -9.29 7.13
N GLY A 38 8.62 -10.58 7.38
CA GLY A 38 7.33 -11.23 7.58
C GLY A 38 6.56 -10.72 8.79
N SER A 39 7.24 -10.04 9.72
CA SER A 39 6.61 -9.46 10.91
C SER A 39 6.27 -7.98 10.74
N ASP A 40 6.66 -7.35 9.64
CA ASP A 40 6.37 -5.94 9.42
C ASP A 40 4.86 -5.72 9.28
N GLN A 41 4.40 -4.61 9.84
CA GLN A 41 3.01 -4.18 9.69
C GLN A 41 2.96 -2.66 9.75
N GLY A 42 1.96 -2.07 9.16
CA GLY A 42 1.84 -0.62 9.13
C GLY A 42 0.99 -0.15 7.96
N THR A 43 1.31 1.04 7.44
CA THR A 43 0.55 1.68 6.38
C THR A 43 1.41 1.78 5.12
N ILE A 44 0.83 1.44 3.98
CA ILE A 44 1.47 1.61 2.67
C ILE A 44 0.65 2.63 1.89
N GLN A 45 1.32 3.66 1.40
CA GLN A 45 0.67 4.69 0.61
C GLN A 45 1.61 5.17 -0.49
N TRP A 46 1.07 5.86 -1.48
CA TRP A 46 1.84 6.41 -2.58
C TRP A 46 1.85 7.92 -2.50
N ASP A 47 3.00 8.53 -2.77
CA ASP A 47 3.11 9.98 -2.81
C ASP A 47 2.65 10.51 -4.17
N LYS A 48 2.70 11.82 -4.34
CA LYS A 48 2.26 12.47 -5.58
C LYS A 48 3.11 12.09 -6.79
N ASP A 49 4.31 11.60 -6.55
CA ASP A 49 5.22 11.15 -7.62
C ASP A 49 5.01 9.68 -7.97
N GLY A 50 4.07 9.03 -7.33
CA GLY A 50 3.76 7.63 -7.59
C GLY A 50 4.70 6.65 -6.91
N LYS A 51 5.46 7.10 -5.92
CA LYS A 51 6.37 6.23 -5.18
C LYS A 51 5.68 5.70 -3.93
N ALA A 52 5.82 4.40 -3.70
CA ALA A 52 5.25 3.77 -2.52
C ALA A 52 6.07 4.11 -1.28
N ARG A 53 5.36 4.31 -0.17
CA ARG A 53 5.98 4.59 1.12
C ARG A 53 5.39 3.65 2.16
N PHE A 54 6.25 3.10 3.00
CA PHE A 54 5.83 2.25 4.10
C PHE A 54 6.04 2.99 5.42
N ILE A 55 5.00 3.08 6.21
CA ILE A 55 5.05 3.73 7.52
C ILE A 55 4.78 2.65 8.57
N PRO A 56 5.79 2.24 9.33
CA PRO A 56 5.62 1.22 10.37
C PRO A 56 4.62 1.70 11.43
N GLY A 57 3.82 0.79 11.92
CA GLY A 57 2.85 1.18 12.94
C GLY A 57 2.24 0.04 13.70
#